data_a02332a00eac42f6d2d206d4588e47ab
#
_entry.id   a02332a00eac42f6d2d206d4588e47ab
#
_cell.length_a   1.000
_cell.length_b   1.000
_cell.length_c   1.000
_cell.angle_alpha   90.00
_cell.angle_beta   90.00
_cell.angle_gamma   90.00
#
_symmetry.space_group_name_H-M   'P 1'
#
loop_
_entity.id
_entity.type
_entity.pdbx_description
1 polymer ?
#
loop_
_entity_poly.entity_id
_entity_poly.type
_entity_poly.pdbx_seq_one_letter_code
_entity_poly.pdbx_strand_id
1 'polypeptide(L)'
;MFCYFNPRLKFHLLVTSLLIFFSVDQLVRAQETGAESDYDEWVADTMCAIGNRTISIEQSPSFTFTRSDGNNPRHLDAAQAGLTTDDFPRLELAWALAFPDTSGLRSAPVIVGSTLFYSATDSGRVFALDINSGCAKWVYTADSRLRSSIAYSEADESPVLVFSDSVGMIHTIDAKSGARIWIASGQASDNQGMLTGTPVVTGDKVIVPVSGSGVISGGNPNYECCENHGAVTALNLRTGEKLWEYHTMPAAEYTGQVSSTGVKQRGPSGAPIWTTPTVDEKRGQVYVTTGENTSHPTTNTSDAIIALDLETGEAKWVFQALKNDMWNFGCSARGPNCIILEDTNSVDFDFGGPAILVETADRDLLIAGQKSGDLWALDPDTGSLIWNQRVGEGTVLGGNHWGIASNFDRAFMTINDPEGMNGNSRPGIYSYFVGTGEPSWFYEVQPECNDERSERLRRCDSLYGFSATPLSVDGAVIAGGLDGRLFVFNSESGELIYEYDTVRDYKTTNGVEGYGGSIDSHSISAGSGMVFVGSGYGQFRQVPGNVLLAFKPSE
;
A
#
# COMPACT_ATOMS: atom_id res chain seq x y z
N MET A 1 25.03 -56.91 -35.64
CA MET A 1 25.03 -57.15 -37.09
C MET A 1 25.27 -55.81 -37.75
N PHE A 2 26.54 -55.60 -38.05
CA PHE A 2 27.18 -55.12 -39.29
C PHE A 2 26.51 -53.90 -39.95
N CYS A 3 27.27 -52.77 -39.90
CA CYS A 3 28.11 -52.20 -40.98
C CYS A 3 27.32 -51.32 -41.96
N TYR A 4 27.73 -50.11 -42.34
CA TYR A 4 29.00 -49.76 -42.97
C TYR A 4 29.21 -48.20 -43.01
N PHE A 5 30.42 -47.82 -42.90
CA PHE A 5 31.07 -46.53 -43.19
C PHE A 5 30.94 -46.11 -44.67
N ASN A 6 30.91 -44.84 -45.02
CA ASN A 6 32.04 -44.13 -45.65
C ASN A 6 31.68 -42.76 -46.29
N PRO A 7 32.64 -42.00 -46.82
CA PRO A 7 33.11 -40.74 -46.27
C PRO A 7 33.15 -39.57 -47.28
N ARG A 8 33.54 -38.39 -46.74
CA ARG A 8 34.17 -37.26 -47.43
C ARG A 8 33.45 -36.57 -48.59
N LEU A 9 33.02 -35.33 -48.32
CA LEU A 9 33.15 -34.23 -49.27
C LEU A 9 33.58 -32.96 -48.51
N LYS A 10 34.80 -32.49 -48.84
CA LYS A 10 35.29 -31.17 -48.44
C LYS A 10 34.60 -30.11 -49.28
N PHE A 11 33.92 -29.16 -48.66
CA PHE A 11 33.54 -27.92 -49.30
C PHE A 11 34.27 -26.79 -48.60
N HIS A 12 35.10 -26.09 -49.38
CA HIS A 12 35.70 -24.81 -49.01
C HIS A 12 34.62 -23.76 -49.04
N LEU A 13 34.31 -23.11 -47.92
CA LEU A 13 33.56 -21.89 -47.87
C LEU A 13 34.53 -20.72 -47.67
N LEU A 14 34.59 -19.87 -48.69
CA LEU A 14 35.16 -18.53 -48.58
C LEU A 14 34.33 -17.73 -47.58
N VAL A 15 34.97 -17.25 -46.52
CA VAL A 15 34.37 -16.26 -45.60
C VAL A 15 34.65 -14.88 -46.19
N THR A 16 33.65 -14.29 -46.82
CA THR A 16 33.64 -12.86 -47.15
C THR A 16 33.05 -12.12 -45.93
N SER A 17 33.91 -11.46 -45.16
CA SER A 17 33.54 -10.57 -44.07
C SER A 17 32.88 -9.30 -44.67
N LEU A 18 31.58 -9.23 -44.58
CA LEU A 18 30.84 -7.97 -44.83
C LEU A 18 30.72 -7.25 -43.47
N LEU A 19 31.58 -6.28 -43.21
CA LEU A 19 31.46 -5.33 -42.11
C LEU A 19 30.27 -4.38 -42.43
N ILE A 20 29.13 -4.65 -41.82
CA ILE A 20 28.01 -3.70 -41.81
C ILE A 20 28.27 -2.73 -40.67
N PHE A 21 28.73 -1.54 -40.98
CA PHE A 21 28.67 -0.38 -40.10
C PHE A 21 27.19 0.01 -39.91
N PHE A 22 26.54 -0.50 -38.87
CA PHE A 22 25.33 0.14 -38.37
C PHE A 22 25.76 1.38 -37.58
N SER A 23 25.37 2.54 -38.04
CA SER A 23 25.64 3.79 -37.36
C SER A 23 24.91 3.81 -35.99
N VAL A 24 25.58 4.31 -34.97
CA VAL A 24 25.05 4.49 -33.60
C VAL A 24 23.75 5.32 -33.60
N ASP A 25 23.55 6.17 -34.60
CA ASP A 25 22.33 6.95 -34.82
C ASP A 25 21.05 6.11 -35.10
N GLN A 26 21.19 4.89 -35.65
CA GLN A 26 20.03 4.03 -35.86
C GLN A 26 19.63 3.26 -34.60
N LEU A 27 20.55 3.01 -33.70
CA LEU A 27 20.28 2.40 -32.39
C LEU A 27 19.64 3.41 -31.42
N VAL A 28 20.02 4.68 -31.49
CA VAL A 28 19.39 5.75 -30.68
C VAL A 28 17.97 6.04 -31.18
N ARG A 29 17.72 6.03 -32.48
CA ARG A 29 16.36 6.20 -33.05
C ARG A 29 15.43 5.00 -32.79
N ALA A 30 15.94 3.80 -32.61
CA ALA A 30 15.12 2.64 -32.26
C ALA A 30 14.71 2.63 -30.77
N GLN A 31 15.38 3.41 -29.90
CA GLN A 31 14.95 3.62 -28.50
C GLN A 31 13.96 4.79 -28.34
N GLU A 32 13.89 5.72 -29.30
CA GLU A 32 12.92 6.84 -29.27
C GLU A 32 11.56 6.50 -29.88
N THR A 33 11.44 5.37 -30.56
CA THR A 33 10.17 4.85 -31.07
C THR A 33 9.87 3.49 -30.41
N GLY A 34 9.77 3.44 -29.10
CA GLY A 34 8.99 2.43 -28.41
C GLY A 34 7.56 2.58 -28.94
N ALA A 35 7.21 1.72 -29.85
CA ALA A 35 6.08 1.91 -30.72
C ALA A 35 4.79 1.94 -29.91
N GLU A 36 4.01 3.01 -30.02
CA GLU A 36 2.58 3.06 -29.62
C GLU A 36 1.77 1.88 -30.20
N SER A 37 2.33 1.11 -31.13
CA SER A 37 1.74 -0.09 -31.73
C SER A 37 1.69 -1.31 -30.81
N ASP A 38 2.34 -1.27 -29.63
CA ASP A 38 2.38 -2.39 -28.67
C ASP A 38 1.49 -2.15 -27.43
N TYR A 39 0.81 -1.00 -27.34
CA TYR A 39 -0.15 -0.78 -26.26
C TYR A 39 -1.50 -1.45 -26.55
N ASP A 40 -2.12 -1.98 -25.50
CA ASP A 40 -3.53 -2.35 -25.56
C ASP A 40 -4.37 -1.12 -25.98
N GLU A 41 -5.46 -1.32 -26.71
CA GLU A 41 -6.33 -0.25 -27.23
C GLU A 41 -6.73 0.75 -26.14
N TRP A 42 -7.12 0.28 -24.96
CA TRP A 42 -7.53 1.16 -23.86
C TRP A 42 -6.37 2.03 -23.31
N VAL A 43 -5.12 1.54 -23.37
CA VAL A 43 -3.93 2.33 -22.98
C VAL A 43 -3.68 3.42 -24.02
N ALA A 44 -3.80 3.10 -25.31
CA ALA A 44 -3.68 4.08 -26.39
C ALA A 44 -4.73 5.18 -26.25
N ASP A 45 -5.98 4.82 -25.91
CA ASP A 45 -7.08 5.76 -25.66
C ASP A 45 -6.88 6.60 -24.39
N THR A 46 -6.08 6.11 -23.45
CA THR A 46 -5.72 6.86 -22.24
C THR A 46 -4.64 7.92 -22.50
N MET A 47 -3.83 7.80 -23.57
CA MET A 47 -2.68 8.67 -23.79
C MET A 47 -3.08 10.11 -24.11
N CYS A 48 -2.36 11.09 -23.53
CA CYS A 48 -2.47 12.48 -23.92
C CYS A 48 -2.07 12.70 -25.39
N ALA A 49 -2.57 13.74 -26.02
CA ALA A 49 -2.05 14.22 -27.28
C ALA A 49 -0.53 14.47 -27.18
N ILE A 50 0.24 14.13 -28.22
CA ILE A 50 1.72 14.13 -28.20
C ILE A 50 2.30 15.44 -27.64
N GLY A 51 1.74 16.59 -27.98
CA GLY A 51 2.21 17.90 -27.48
C GLY A 51 2.01 18.13 -25.97
N ASN A 52 1.21 17.30 -25.30
CA ASN A 52 0.85 17.44 -23.87
C ASN A 52 1.52 16.36 -22.98
N ARG A 53 2.50 15.63 -23.49
CA ARG A 53 3.16 14.53 -22.77
C ARG A 53 4.39 14.97 -21.96
N THR A 54 4.75 16.25 -22.00
CA THR A 54 5.90 16.76 -21.24
C THR A 54 5.60 16.78 -19.75
N ILE A 55 6.54 16.30 -18.94
CA ILE A 55 6.49 16.36 -17.48
C ILE A 55 7.47 17.43 -17.02
N SER A 56 6.96 18.42 -16.28
CA SER A 56 7.76 19.38 -15.54
C SER A 56 7.74 18.97 -14.05
N ILE A 57 8.91 18.77 -13.45
CA ILE A 57 9.11 18.44 -12.04
C ILE A 57 9.95 19.57 -11.43
N GLU A 58 9.52 20.80 -11.61
CA GLU A 58 10.19 21.99 -11.03
C GLU A 58 9.63 22.38 -9.67
N GLN A 59 8.60 21.69 -9.20
CA GLN A 59 7.92 21.95 -7.94
C GLN A 59 8.09 20.76 -6.99
N SER A 60 8.23 21.08 -5.69
CA SER A 60 8.17 20.05 -4.66
C SER A 60 6.88 19.25 -4.74
N PRO A 61 6.90 17.94 -4.40
CA PRO A 61 5.71 17.11 -4.42
C PRO A 61 4.61 17.71 -3.54
N SER A 62 3.39 17.79 -4.06
CA SER A 62 2.21 18.16 -3.27
C SER A 62 1.81 17.00 -2.35
N PHE A 63 1.87 15.77 -2.86
CA PHE A 63 1.56 14.58 -2.09
C PHE A 63 2.49 13.42 -2.49
N THR A 64 3.16 12.84 -1.51
CA THR A 64 3.78 11.52 -1.60
C THR A 64 3.19 10.65 -0.50
N PHE A 65 3.09 9.35 -0.72
CA PHE A 65 2.55 8.42 0.28
C PHE A 65 3.36 8.48 1.59
N THR A 66 4.67 8.52 1.46
CA THR A 66 5.61 8.86 2.52
C THR A 66 6.07 10.28 2.28
N ARG A 67 6.00 11.17 3.27
CA ARG A 67 6.59 12.51 3.15
C ARG A 67 8.08 12.41 2.81
N SER A 68 8.64 13.48 2.28
CA SER A 68 10.08 13.56 2.01
C SER A 68 10.95 13.32 3.25
N ASP A 69 10.38 13.52 4.46
CA ASP A 69 11.02 13.26 5.75
C ASP A 69 10.73 11.85 6.31
N GLY A 70 9.95 11.02 5.60
CA GLY A 70 9.63 9.65 6.00
C GLY A 70 8.63 9.47 7.14
N ASN A 71 8.15 10.54 7.77
CA ASN A 71 7.36 10.49 9.01
C ASN A 71 5.93 9.93 8.87
N ASN A 72 5.40 9.85 7.67
CA ASN A 72 4.08 9.29 7.30
C ASN A 72 2.85 9.88 8.01
N PRO A 73 2.75 11.15 8.40
CA PRO A 73 1.61 11.66 9.16
C PRO A 73 0.32 11.69 8.34
N ARG A 74 0.37 11.47 7.01
CA ARG A 74 -0.77 11.60 6.11
C ARG A 74 -1.48 12.93 6.26
N HIS A 75 -0.69 14.00 6.31
CA HIS A 75 -1.14 15.39 6.46
C HIS A 75 -0.54 16.28 5.37
N LEU A 76 -1.36 17.19 4.87
CA LEU A 76 -0.99 18.25 3.95
C LEU A 76 -1.40 19.60 4.54
N ASP A 77 -0.51 20.57 4.51
CA ASP A 77 -0.93 21.94 4.72
C ASP A 77 -1.75 22.46 3.52
N ALA A 78 -2.44 23.58 3.70
CA ALA A 78 -3.31 24.15 2.66
C ALA A 78 -2.53 24.51 1.37
N ALA A 79 -1.25 24.89 1.49
CA ALA A 79 -0.43 25.23 0.32
C ALA A 79 -0.03 23.96 -0.47
N GLN A 80 0.30 22.87 0.22
CA GLN A 80 0.60 21.58 -0.39
C GLN A 80 -0.64 20.99 -1.07
N ALA A 81 -1.78 21.02 -0.36
CA ALA A 81 -3.04 20.54 -0.91
C ALA A 81 -3.57 21.43 -2.04
N GLY A 82 -3.30 22.73 -2.00
CA GLY A 82 -3.95 23.73 -2.86
C GLY A 82 -5.44 23.87 -2.55
N LEU A 83 -5.88 23.43 -1.36
CA LEU A 83 -7.26 23.41 -0.89
C LEU A 83 -7.35 24.02 0.50
N THR A 84 -8.44 24.69 0.76
CA THR A 84 -8.83 25.20 2.08
C THR A 84 -10.13 24.53 2.55
N THR A 85 -10.47 24.68 3.81
CA THR A 85 -11.73 24.11 4.36
C THR A 85 -12.96 24.56 3.58
N ASP A 86 -12.97 25.78 3.05
CA ASP A 86 -14.07 26.35 2.28
C ASP A 86 -14.25 25.73 0.88
N ASP A 87 -13.26 25.01 0.40
CA ASP A 87 -13.30 24.35 -0.90
C ASP A 87 -14.02 23.00 -0.88
N PHE A 88 -13.96 22.29 0.24
CA PHE A 88 -14.54 20.95 0.33
C PHE A 88 -16.06 20.88 0.11
N PRO A 89 -16.90 21.81 0.61
CA PRO A 89 -18.34 21.77 0.32
C PRO A 89 -18.69 21.94 -1.15
N ARG A 90 -17.75 22.43 -1.97
CA ARG A 90 -17.92 22.72 -3.39
C ARG A 90 -17.26 21.68 -4.31
N LEU A 91 -16.77 20.55 -3.76
CA LEU A 91 -16.14 19.52 -4.56
C LEU A 91 -17.11 18.93 -5.58
N GLU A 92 -16.67 18.90 -6.83
CA GLU A 92 -17.36 18.27 -7.96
C GLU A 92 -16.43 17.29 -8.66
N LEU A 93 -17.00 16.23 -9.24
CA LEU A 93 -16.24 15.29 -10.08
C LEU A 93 -15.70 16.00 -11.31
N ALA A 94 -14.38 16.11 -11.41
CA ALA A 94 -13.69 16.69 -12.56
C ALA A 94 -13.53 15.66 -13.69
N TRP A 95 -13.07 14.46 -13.36
CA TRP A 95 -12.93 13.36 -14.31
C TRP A 95 -12.92 12.00 -13.59
N ALA A 96 -13.17 10.96 -14.37
CA ALA A 96 -13.05 9.56 -13.97
C ALA A 96 -12.20 8.81 -15.01
N LEU A 97 -11.24 8.00 -14.54
CA LEU A 97 -10.42 7.11 -15.36
C LEU A 97 -10.66 5.67 -14.93
N ALA A 98 -11.03 4.79 -15.88
CA ALA A 98 -11.27 3.38 -15.55
C ALA A 98 -10.12 2.47 -16.02
N PHE A 99 -9.90 1.40 -15.26
CA PHE A 99 -8.93 0.36 -15.55
C PHE A 99 -9.67 -0.95 -15.84
N PRO A 100 -9.53 -1.53 -17.05
CA PRO A 100 -10.20 -2.80 -17.37
C PRO A 100 -9.61 -3.94 -16.51
N ASP A 101 -10.41 -4.99 -16.32
CA ASP A 101 -10.03 -6.21 -15.59
C ASP A 101 -9.48 -5.97 -14.17
N THR A 102 -9.79 -4.79 -13.60
CA THR A 102 -9.39 -4.38 -12.26
C THR A 102 -10.61 -4.43 -11.34
N SER A 103 -10.42 -4.96 -10.15
CA SER A 103 -11.44 -5.01 -9.10
C SER A 103 -10.99 -4.40 -7.78
N GLY A 104 -9.74 -3.90 -7.74
CA GLY A 104 -9.15 -3.35 -6.53
C GLY A 104 -8.15 -2.23 -6.80
N LEU A 105 -8.56 -1.01 -6.46
CA LEU A 105 -7.72 0.19 -6.54
C LEU A 105 -7.16 0.51 -5.16
N ARG A 106 -5.94 0.05 -4.88
CA ARG A 106 -5.36 0.11 -3.53
C ARG A 106 -4.15 1.01 -3.39
N SER A 107 -3.67 1.59 -4.49
CA SER A 107 -2.50 2.47 -4.44
C SER A 107 -2.90 3.92 -4.19
N ALA A 108 -2.10 4.62 -3.37
CA ALA A 108 -2.16 6.07 -3.27
C ALA A 108 -1.45 6.70 -4.49
N PRO A 109 -2.06 7.66 -5.18
CA PRO A 109 -1.35 8.46 -6.16
C PRO A 109 -0.22 9.27 -5.53
N VAL A 110 0.83 9.56 -6.30
CA VAL A 110 1.85 10.57 -5.98
C VAL A 110 1.61 11.79 -6.86
N ILE A 111 1.60 12.98 -6.28
CA ILE A 111 1.27 14.22 -6.99
C ILE A 111 2.47 15.15 -6.97
N VAL A 112 2.98 15.49 -8.16
CA VAL A 112 4.10 16.41 -8.36
C VAL A 112 3.72 17.44 -9.42
N GLY A 113 3.48 18.67 -9.00
CA GLY A 113 3.01 19.73 -9.89
C GLY A 113 1.73 19.35 -10.63
N SER A 114 1.78 19.30 -11.96
CA SER A 114 0.65 18.94 -12.84
C SER A 114 0.63 17.45 -13.22
N THR A 115 1.38 16.61 -12.51
CA THR A 115 1.48 15.17 -12.81
C THR A 115 1.09 14.33 -11.61
N LEU A 116 0.24 13.35 -11.86
CA LEU A 116 -0.17 12.34 -10.91
C LEU A 116 0.43 10.99 -11.34
N PHE A 117 1.30 10.41 -10.52
CA PHE A 117 1.83 9.07 -10.74
C PHE A 117 0.94 8.05 -10.02
N TYR A 118 0.47 7.05 -10.76
CA TYR A 118 -0.48 6.07 -10.25
C TYR A 118 -0.10 4.63 -10.61
N SER A 119 -0.09 3.76 -9.62
CA SER A 119 0.10 2.33 -9.79
C SER A 119 -1.25 1.64 -9.98
N ALA A 120 -1.58 1.25 -11.21
CA ALA A 120 -2.75 0.42 -11.50
C ALA A 120 -2.40 -1.05 -11.25
N THR A 121 -2.53 -1.46 -9.99
CA THR A 121 -1.95 -2.67 -9.42
C THR A 121 -2.29 -3.95 -10.18
N ASP A 122 -3.56 -4.20 -10.49
CA ASP A 122 -3.98 -5.43 -11.15
C ASP A 122 -3.50 -5.53 -12.61
N SER A 123 -3.34 -4.39 -13.29
CA SER A 123 -2.85 -4.34 -14.68
C SER A 123 -1.31 -4.41 -14.80
N GLY A 124 -0.58 -4.29 -13.69
CA GLY A 124 0.89 -4.23 -13.71
C GLY A 124 1.45 -2.96 -14.34
N ARG A 125 0.70 -1.85 -14.34
CA ARG A 125 1.11 -0.61 -15.00
C ARG A 125 1.24 0.55 -14.02
N VAL A 126 2.21 1.42 -14.31
CA VAL A 126 2.36 2.73 -13.70
C VAL A 126 2.11 3.80 -14.74
N PHE A 127 1.26 4.76 -14.41
CA PHE A 127 0.88 5.87 -15.26
C PHE A 127 1.43 7.18 -14.69
N ALA A 128 1.92 8.04 -15.58
CA ALA A 128 2.03 9.47 -15.30
C ALA A 128 0.83 10.17 -15.94
N LEU A 129 -0.11 10.59 -15.14
CA LEU A 129 -1.34 11.22 -15.61
C LEU A 129 -1.24 12.74 -15.52
N ASP A 130 -1.83 13.43 -16.49
CA ASP A 130 -2.09 14.85 -16.35
C ASP A 130 -3.20 15.06 -15.30
N ILE A 131 -2.92 15.88 -14.31
CA ILE A 131 -3.78 16.03 -13.13
C ILE A 131 -5.15 16.62 -13.48
N ASN A 132 -5.25 17.45 -14.51
CA ASN A 132 -6.48 18.15 -14.89
C ASN A 132 -7.39 17.34 -15.81
N SER A 133 -6.82 16.46 -16.62
CA SER A 133 -7.56 15.73 -17.66
C SER A 133 -7.61 14.21 -17.44
N GLY A 134 -6.73 13.66 -16.59
CA GLY A 134 -6.60 12.22 -16.38
C GLY A 134 -5.98 11.46 -17.57
N CYS A 135 -5.50 12.14 -18.63
CA CYS A 135 -4.79 11.45 -19.71
C CYS A 135 -3.35 11.08 -19.31
N ALA A 136 -2.81 10.01 -19.88
CA ALA A 136 -1.46 9.52 -19.57
C ALA A 136 -0.40 10.24 -20.41
N LYS A 137 0.61 10.80 -19.75
CA LYS A 137 1.80 11.37 -20.37
C LYS A 137 2.77 10.27 -20.80
N TRP A 138 2.94 9.25 -19.96
CA TRP A 138 3.62 7.99 -20.25
C TRP A 138 3.02 6.84 -19.44
N VAL A 139 3.30 5.62 -19.86
CA VAL A 139 2.92 4.38 -19.18
C VAL A 139 4.12 3.47 -19.11
N TYR A 140 4.40 2.95 -17.91
CA TYR A 140 5.36 1.87 -17.68
C TYR A 140 4.61 0.56 -17.47
N THR A 141 5.05 -0.54 -18.09
CA THR A 141 4.50 -1.88 -17.90
C THR A 141 5.53 -2.77 -17.21
N ALA A 142 5.17 -3.33 -16.06
CA ALA A 142 5.95 -4.34 -15.36
C ALA A 142 5.66 -5.74 -15.90
N ASP A 143 6.57 -6.69 -15.65
CA ASP A 143 6.43 -8.08 -16.09
C ASP A 143 5.39 -8.85 -15.25
N SER A 144 4.94 -8.29 -14.13
CA SER A 144 3.94 -8.87 -13.24
C SER A 144 3.00 -7.80 -12.65
N ARG A 145 1.94 -8.22 -11.95
CA ARG A 145 1.06 -7.31 -11.23
C ARG A 145 1.83 -6.51 -10.19
N LEU A 146 1.42 -5.27 -9.96
CA LEU A 146 1.96 -4.45 -8.89
C LEU A 146 1.15 -4.67 -7.60
N ARG A 147 1.74 -4.33 -6.45
CA ARG A 147 1.06 -4.50 -5.16
C ARG A 147 1.13 -3.24 -4.29
N SER A 148 2.19 -2.47 -4.41
CA SER A 148 2.42 -1.26 -3.60
C SER A 148 1.91 0.02 -4.27
N SER A 149 1.83 1.07 -3.47
CA SER A 149 1.86 2.44 -3.98
C SER A 149 3.27 2.76 -4.50
N ILE A 150 3.48 4.00 -4.92
CA ILE A 150 4.75 4.48 -5.46
C ILE A 150 5.46 5.31 -4.42
N ALA A 151 6.74 5.07 -4.20
CA ALA A 151 7.64 6.01 -3.54
C ALA A 151 8.25 6.94 -4.58
N TYR A 152 8.35 8.23 -4.25
CA TYR A 152 8.96 9.27 -5.08
C TYR A 152 10.18 9.83 -4.38
N SER A 153 11.25 10.06 -5.11
CA SER A 153 12.46 10.69 -4.59
C SER A 153 13.09 11.62 -5.62
N GLU A 154 13.61 12.75 -5.15
CA GLU A 154 14.39 13.71 -5.94
C GLU A 154 15.91 13.55 -5.74
N ALA A 155 16.34 12.42 -5.21
CA ALA A 155 17.77 12.16 -5.04
C ALA A 155 18.51 12.28 -6.39
N ASP A 156 19.62 13.04 -6.41
CA ASP A 156 20.58 13.11 -7.53
C ASP A 156 20.11 13.74 -8.86
N GLU A 157 19.52 14.92 -8.84
CA GLU A 157 19.16 15.70 -10.03
C GLU A 157 18.11 15.04 -10.98
N SER A 158 17.81 13.75 -10.79
CA SER A 158 16.83 13.01 -11.58
C SER A 158 15.81 12.36 -10.66
N PRO A 159 14.55 12.82 -10.67
CA PRO A 159 13.50 12.26 -9.84
C PRO A 159 13.19 10.82 -10.28
N VAL A 160 13.01 9.94 -9.30
CA VAL A 160 12.75 8.52 -9.51
C VAL A 160 11.46 8.07 -8.84
N LEU A 161 10.86 7.04 -9.41
CA LEU A 161 9.74 6.30 -8.82
C LEU A 161 10.22 4.90 -8.45
N VAL A 162 9.87 4.46 -7.24
CA VAL A 162 10.20 3.14 -6.70
C VAL A 162 8.93 2.42 -6.28
N PHE A 163 8.74 1.19 -6.72
CA PHE A 163 7.56 0.38 -6.40
C PHE A 163 7.87 -1.11 -6.47
N SER A 164 7.01 -1.92 -5.86
CA SER A 164 7.16 -3.38 -5.84
C SER A 164 6.14 -4.07 -6.74
N ASP A 165 6.54 -5.23 -7.25
CA ASP A 165 5.64 -6.14 -7.95
C ASP A 165 5.25 -7.36 -7.10
N SER A 166 4.32 -8.17 -7.62
CA SER A 166 3.75 -9.31 -6.92
C SER A 166 4.67 -10.53 -6.84
N VAL A 167 5.78 -10.53 -7.58
CA VAL A 167 6.76 -11.63 -7.56
C VAL A 167 8.02 -11.27 -6.76
N GLY A 168 8.01 -10.12 -6.08
CA GLY A 168 9.05 -9.74 -5.13
C GLY A 168 10.18 -8.89 -5.73
N MET A 169 9.96 -8.26 -6.88
CA MET A 169 10.93 -7.35 -7.47
C MET A 169 10.61 -5.90 -7.13
N ILE A 170 11.65 -5.11 -6.96
CA ILE A 170 11.61 -3.66 -6.84
C ILE A 170 12.00 -3.07 -8.19
N HIS A 171 11.16 -2.17 -8.67
CA HIS A 171 11.38 -1.41 -9.89
C HIS A 171 11.76 0.02 -9.52
N THR A 172 12.81 0.54 -10.17
CA THR A 172 13.16 1.96 -10.12
C THR A 172 13.15 2.50 -11.54
N ILE A 173 12.37 3.54 -11.75
CA ILE A 173 12.18 4.18 -13.06
C ILE A 173 12.39 5.70 -12.96
N ASP A 174 12.79 6.31 -14.05
CA ASP A 174 12.87 7.77 -14.18
C ASP A 174 11.46 8.39 -14.21
N ALA A 175 11.18 9.32 -13.31
CA ALA A 175 9.83 9.90 -13.18
C ALA A 175 9.43 10.79 -14.37
N LYS A 176 10.39 11.35 -15.13
CA LYS A 176 10.08 12.21 -16.28
C LYS A 176 9.72 11.41 -17.53
N SER A 177 10.39 10.29 -17.73
CA SER A 177 10.26 9.50 -18.97
C SER A 177 9.58 8.15 -18.81
N GLY A 178 9.43 7.63 -17.58
CA GLY A 178 9.00 6.27 -17.32
C GLY A 178 10.05 5.22 -17.69
N ALA A 179 11.28 5.62 -18.04
CA ALA A 179 12.33 4.70 -18.42
C ALA A 179 12.84 3.91 -17.21
N ARG A 180 13.01 2.61 -17.38
CA ARG A 180 13.56 1.73 -16.35
C ARG A 180 15.01 2.07 -16.06
N ILE A 181 15.34 2.28 -14.78
CA ILE A 181 16.72 2.46 -14.30
C ILE A 181 17.28 1.11 -13.91
N TRP A 182 16.63 0.41 -12.97
CA TRP A 182 16.98 -0.96 -12.57
C TRP A 182 15.75 -1.73 -12.04
N ILE A 183 15.90 -3.06 -12.02
CA ILE A 183 15.01 -3.98 -11.29
C ILE A 183 15.89 -4.88 -10.44
N ALA A 184 15.54 -5.07 -9.17
CA ALA A 184 16.26 -5.91 -8.23
C ALA A 184 15.30 -6.68 -7.33
N SER A 185 15.75 -7.79 -6.74
CA SER A 185 14.97 -8.50 -5.74
C SER A 185 14.85 -7.69 -4.45
N GLY A 186 13.62 -7.45 -3.99
CA GLY A 186 13.33 -6.86 -2.68
C GLY A 186 13.18 -7.91 -1.57
N GLN A 187 13.30 -9.20 -1.89
CA GLN A 187 13.12 -10.28 -0.92
C GLN A 187 14.33 -10.45 -0.01
N ALA A 188 14.09 -10.88 1.22
CA ALA A 188 15.14 -11.27 2.14
C ALA A 188 15.72 -12.65 1.80
N SER A 189 16.93 -12.94 2.27
CA SER A 189 17.60 -14.21 2.05
C SER A 189 16.79 -15.35 2.69
N ASP A 190 16.70 -16.48 1.98
CA ASP A 190 15.98 -17.68 2.44
C ASP A 190 14.50 -17.46 2.86
N ASN A 191 13.91 -16.30 2.43
CA ASN A 191 12.54 -15.93 2.76
C ASN A 191 11.85 -15.29 1.54
N GLN A 192 11.20 -16.10 0.72
CA GLN A 192 10.46 -15.64 -0.44
C GLN A 192 9.05 -15.16 -0.05
N GLY A 193 9.01 -13.99 0.59
CA GLY A 193 7.78 -13.33 0.98
C GLY A 193 7.14 -12.54 -0.17
N MET A 194 5.94 -12.05 0.08
CA MET A 194 5.26 -11.09 -0.81
C MET A 194 5.69 -9.67 -0.45
N LEU A 195 5.82 -8.79 -1.43
CA LEU A 195 6.02 -7.36 -1.21
C LEU A 195 4.66 -6.66 -1.30
N THR A 196 4.08 -6.31 -0.17
CA THR A 196 2.73 -5.73 -0.09
C THR A 196 2.72 -4.27 0.36
N GLY A 197 3.64 -3.89 1.23
CA GLY A 197 3.84 -2.52 1.67
C GLY A 197 4.56 -1.68 0.61
N THR A 198 4.39 -0.37 0.68
CA THR A 198 5.11 0.55 -0.20
C THR A 198 6.54 0.72 0.30
N PRO A 199 7.56 0.57 -0.56
CA PRO A 199 8.93 0.87 -0.16
C PRO A 199 9.10 2.35 0.18
N VAL A 200 10.08 2.68 1.01
CA VAL A 200 10.42 4.07 1.38
C VAL A 200 11.81 4.40 0.88
N VAL A 201 11.97 5.60 0.32
CA VAL A 201 13.28 6.12 -0.09
C VAL A 201 13.75 7.14 0.93
N THR A 202 14.98 6.97 1.43
CA THR A 202 15.67 7.91 2.32
C THR A 202 17.15 7.93 2.00
N GLY A 203 17.70 9.12 1.77
CA GLY A 203 19.08 9.26 1.34
C GLY A 203 19.39 8.42 0.09
N ASP A 204 20.34 7.52 0.20
CA ASP A 204 20.75 6.59 -0.85
C ASP A 204 20.13 5.18 -0.72
N LYS A 205 19.12 5.01 0.14
CA LYS A 205 18.52 3.72 0.47
C LYS A 205 17.06 3.62 0.02
N VAL A 206 16.68 2.40 -0.38
CA VAL A 206 15.29 1.96 -0.54
C VAL A 206 15.02 0.92 0.55
N ILE A 207 14.13 1.25 1.47
CA ILE A 207 13.71 0.37 2.56
C ILE A 207 12.46 -0.40 2.11
N VAL A 208 12.57 -1.72 2.02
CA VAL A 208 11.55 -2.60 1.44
C VAL A 208 10.95 -3.48 2.53
N PRO A 209 9.66 -3.35 2.82
CA PRO A 209 8.97 -4.25 3.74
C PRO A 209 8.65 -5.58 3.04
N VAL A 210 8.94 -6.69 3.69
CA VAL A 210 8.66 -8.04 3.20
C VAL A 210 7.60 -8.69 4.06
N SER A 211 6.49 -9.05 3.43
CA SER A 211 5.39 -9.80 4.05
C SER A 211 5.59 -11.30 3.89
N GLY A 212 4.77 -12.09 4.55
CA GLY A 212 4.71 -13.55 4.37
C GLY A 212 3.52 -13.98 3.51
N SER A 213 3.59 -15.18 2.94
CA SER A 213 2.44 -15.83 2.28
C SER A 213 1.74 -16.85 3.19
N GLY A 214 2.28 -17.10 4.38
CA GLY A 214 1.82 -18.14 5.32
C GLY A 214 0.38 -17.96 5.76
N VAL A 215 -0.08 -16.72 5.94
CA VAL A 215 -1.46 -16.42 6.32
C VAL A 215 -2.48 -16.98 5.32
N ILE A 216 -2.26 -16.77 4.02
CA ILE A 216 -3.16 -17.26 2.95
C ILE A 216 -2.96 -18.75 2.74
N SER A 217 -1.71 -19.21 2.62
CA SER A 217 -1.34 -20.59 2.36
C SER A 217 -1.81 -21.55 3.46
N GLY A 218 -1.90 -21.05 4.71
CA GLY A 218 -2.44 -21.81 5.85
C GLY A 218 -3.87 -22.30 5.66
N GLY A 219 -4.65 -21.67 4.78
CA GLY A 219 -5.98 -22.13 4.39
C GLY A 219 -5.97 -23.44 3.55
N ASN A 220 -4.84 -23.80 2.94
CA ASN A 220 -4.71 -25.05 2.19
C ASN A 220 -4.42 -26.23 3.15
N PRO A 221 -5.33 -27.23 3.26
CA PRO A 221 -5.17 -28.34 4.19
C PRO A 221 -3.97 -29.27 3.91
N ASN A 222 -3.39 -29.18 2.71
CA ASN A 222 -2.24 -29.98 2.29
C ASN A 222 -0.90 -29.22 2.38
N TYR A 223 -0.91 -27.95 2.81
CA TYR A 223 0.28 -27.14 2.95
C TYR A 223 1.00 -27.48 4.25
N GLU A 224 2.32 -27.74 4.19
CA GLU A 224 3.19 -27.87 5.36
C GLU A 224 3.36 -26.48 6.01
N CYS A 225 2.37 -26.08 6.78
CA CYS A 225 2.25 -24.75 7.34
C CYS A 225 3.22 -24.51 8.50
N CYS A 226 3.91 -23.37 8.60
CA CYS A 226 4.02 -22.33 7.58
C CYS A 226 5.49 -21.95 7.46
N GLU A 227 5.92 -21.37 6.35
CA GLU A 227 7.36 -21.21 6.09
C GLU A 227 7.84 -19.75 6.13
N ASN A 228 7.03 -18.81 5.64
CA ASN A 228 7.48 -17.43 5.46
C ASN A 228 7.30 -16.58 6.73
N HIS A 229 8.12 -15.55 6.84
CA HIS A 229 8.05 -14.57 7.92
C HIS A 229 8.31 -13.14 7.40
N GLY A 230 8.00 -12.16 8.24
CA GLY A 230 8.28 -10.76 7.95
C GLY A 230 9.77 -10.45 7.90
N ALA A 231 10.15 -9.55 7.03
CA ALA A 231 11.52 -9.05 6.93
C ALA A 231 11.55 -7.60 6.44
N VAL A 232 12.70 -6.96 6.54
CA VAL A 232 13.01 -5.68 5.88
C VAL A 232 14.29 -5.87 5.11
N THR A 233 14.34 -5.37 3.87
CA THR A 233 15.59 -5.27 3.12
C THR A 233 15.87 -3.81 2.78
N ALA A 234 17.12 -3.39 2.90
CA ALA A 234 17.57 -2.12 2.37
C ALA A 234 18.36 -2.34 1.09
N LEU A 235 17.99 -1.61 0.05
CA LEU A 235 18.69 -1.62 -1.23
C LEU A 235 19.33 -0.26 -1.49
N ASN A 236 20.45 -0.23 -2.20
CA ASN A 236 21.02 1.01 -2.69
C ASN A 236 20.12 1.61 -3.79
N LEU A 237 19.71 2.86 -3.64
CA LEU A 237 18.79 3.55 -4.57
C LEU A 237 19.31 3.63 -6.01
N ARG A 238 20.64 3.71 -6.20
CA ARG A 238 21.24 3.87 -7.53
C ARG A 238 21.47 2.53 -8.26
N THR A 239 21.79 1.48 -7.48
CA THR A 239 22.25 0.21 -8.07
C THR A 239 21.27 -0.95 -7.85
N GLY A 240 20.37 -0.86 -6.88
CA GLY A 240 19.51 -1.96 -6.45
C GLY A 240 20.24 -3.05 -5.65
N GLU A 241 21.52 -2.84 -5.30
CA GLU A 241 22.28 -3.78 -4.47
C GLU A 241 21.76 -3.81 -3.04
N LYS A 242 21.64 -5.00 -2.46
CA LYS A 242 21.23 -5.17 -1.07
C LYS A 242 22.33 -4.67 -0.13
N LEU A 243 21.97 -3.78 0.80
CA LEU A 243 22.84 -3.20 1.82
C LEU A 243 22.78 -4.00 3.12
N TRP A 244 21.56 -4.28 3.60
CA TRP A 244 21.32 -5.08 4.79
C TRP A 244 19.92 -5.72 4.72
N GLU A 245 19.68 -6.67 5.62
CA GLU A 245 18.36 -7.27 5.83
C GLU A 245 18.12 -7.55 7.31
N TYR A 246 16.85 -7.47 7.71
CA TYR A 246 16.35 -7.84 9.03
C TYR A 246 15.25 -8.89 8.88
N HIS A 247 15.26 -9.89 9.73
CA HIS A 247 14.23 -10.93 9.81
C HIS A 247 13.49 -10.83 11.15
N THR A 248 12.16 -10.88 11.13
CA THR A 248 11.35 -10.86 12.37
C THR A 248 11.56 -12.11 13.21
N MET A 249 12.00 -13.21 12.61
CA MET A 249 12.24 -14.48 13.26
C MET A 249 13.19 -15.37 12.44
N PRO A 250 13.76 -16.44 12.98
CA PRO A 250 14.56 -17.40 12.21
C PRO A 250 13.70 -18.16 11.20
N ALA A 251 14.36 -18.78 10.20
CA ALA A 251 13.70 -19.61 9.22
C ALA A 251 12.93 -20.77 9.85
N ALA A 252 11.76 -21.08 9.31
CA ALA A 252 10.88 -22.09 9.86
C ALA A 252 11.44 -23.52 9.68
N GLU A 253 11.41 -24.28 10.77
CA GLU A 253 11.80 -25.68 10.80
C GLU A 253 10.60 -26.59 11.13
N TYR A 254 10.76 -27.91 10.98
CA TYR A 254 9.74 -28.85 11.42
C TYR A 254 9.59 -28.82 12.95
N THR A 255 8.37 -28.55 13.42
CA THR A 255 8.06 -28.44 14.86
C THR A 255 7.91 -29.80 15.56
N GLY A 256 7.86 -30.88 14.80
CA GLY A 256 7.48 -32.22 15.29
C GLY A 256 5.97 -32.42 15.39
N GLN A 257 5.16 -31.39 15.13
CA GLN A 257 3.70 -31.47 15.12
C GLN A 257 3.16 -31.87 13.75
N VAL A 258 1.97 -32.40 13.72
CA VAL A 258 1.21 -32.69 12.51
C VAL A 258 -0.19 -32.13 12.63
N SER A 259 -0.76 -31.67 11.53
CA SER A 259 -2.14 -31.21 11.47
C SER A 259 -3.12 -32.38 11.68
N SER A 260 -4.40 -32.09 11.83
CA SER A 260 -5.46 -33.11 11.93
C SER A 260 -5.58 -34.01 10.69
N THR A 261 -5.00 -33.58 9.57
CA THR A 261 -4.93 -34.37 8.31
C THR A 261 -3.59 -35.08 8.13
N GLY A 262 -2.68 -35.02 9.13
CA GLY A 262 -1.37 -35.69 9.10
C GLY A 262 -0.28 -34.92 8.35
N VAL A 263 -0.51 -33.65 7.98
CA VAL A 263 0.49 -32.82 7.32
C VAL A 263 1.45 -32.24 8.35
N LYS A 264 2.74 -32.32 8.10
CA LYS A 264 3.79 -31.78 8.98
C LYS A 264 3.68 -30.27 9.13
N GLN A 265 3.94 -29.79 10.35
CA GLN A 265 3.92 -28.37 10.66
C GLN A 265 5.33 -27.80 10.77
N ARG A 266 5.50 -26.59 10.25
CA ARG A 266 6.75 -25.81 10.34
C ARG A 266 6.53 -24.53 11.16
N GLY A 267 7.58 -24.01 11.73
CA GLY A 267 7.59 -22.75 12.49
C GLY A 267 8.93 -22.45 13.14
N PRO A 268 9.09 -21.25 13.72
CA PRO A 268 8.10 -20.17 13.72
C PRO A 268 7.86 -19.58 12.32
N SER A 269 6.69 -19.00 12.10
CA SER A 269 6.39 -18.25 10.89
C SER A 269 5.37 -17.15 11.17
N GLY A 270 5.27 -16.16 10.28
CA GLY A 270 4.40 -15.00 10.41
C GLY A 270 5.13 -13.72 10.76
N ALA A 271 4.57 -12.89 11.63
CA ALA A 271 5.00 -11.52 11.90
C ALA A 271 5.29 -10.75 10.60
N PRO A 272 4.36 -10.78 9.61
CA PRO A 272 4.56 -10.18 8.30
C PRO A 272 4.70 -8.66 8.43
N ILE A 273 5.62 -8.06 7.67
CA ILE A 273 5.72 -6.61 7.52
C ILE A 273 5.04 -6.25 6.19
N TRP A 274 3.72 -6.02 6.25
CA TRP A 274 2.91 -5.74 5.07
C TRP A 274 2.48 -4.29 4.93
N THR A 275 2.96 -3.46 5.85
CA THR A 275 2.76 -2.02 5.91
C THR A 275 3.97 -1.26 5.36
N THR A 276 3.81 0.03 5.14
CA THR A 276 4.92 0.91 4.74
C THR A 276 5.80 1.24 5.95
N PRO A 277 7.13 1.12 5.86
CA PRO A 277 8.04 1.57 6.91
C PRO A 277 7.93 3.08 7.16
N THR A 278 8.25 3.51 8.37
CA THR A 278 8.40 4.92 8.73
C THR A 278 9.86 5.19 9.07
N VAL A 279 10.43 6.24 8.49
CA VAL A 279 11.83 6.61 8.67
C VAL A 279 11.92 7.83 9.59
N ASP A 280 12.81 7.75 10.56
CA ASP A 280 13.22 8.83 11.45
C ASP A 280 14.70 9.13 11.22
N GLU A 281 14.98 10.05 10.30
CA GLU A 281 16.36 10.47 9.98
C GLU A 281 17.05 11.13 11.17
N LYS A 282 16.30 11.82 12.04
CA LYS A 282 16.82 12.48 13.25
C LYS A 282 17.41 11.47 14.23
N ARG A 283 16.78 10.28 14.37
CA ARG A 283 17.23 9.19 15.25
C ARG A 283 18.03 8.12 14.53
N GLY A 284 18.12 8.19 13.18
CA GLY A 284 18.69 7.11 12.37
C GLY A 284 17.95 5.79 12.56
N GLN A 285 16.62 5.83 12.55
CA GLN A 285 15.77 4.68 12.82
C GLN A 285 14.75 4.45 11.69
N VAL A 286 14.36 3.18 11.55
CA VAL A 286 13.22 2.74 10.74
C VAL A 286 12.23 2.03 11.66
N TYR A 287 10.98 2.48 11.66
CA TYR A 287 9.91 1.80 12.40
C TYR A 287 9.09 0.96 11.43
N VAL A 288 8.87 -0.28 11.81
CA VAL A 288 8.01 -1.23 11.09
C VAL A 288 6.95 -1.80 12.00
N THR A 289 5.80 -2.12 11.43
CA THR A 289 4.68 -2.74 12.12
C THR A 289 4.47 -4.14 11.59
N THR A 290 4.10 -5.08 12.45
CA THR A 290 3.96 -6.48 12.10
C THR A 290 2.55 -7.01 12.37
N GLY A 291 2.20 -8.08 11.68
CA GLY A 291 1.03 -8.87 11.96
C GLY A 291 1.33 -10.07 12.86
N GLU A 292 0.38 -10.98 12.93
CA GLU A 292 0.34 -12.18 13.76
C GLU A 292 1.41 -13.21 13.39
N ASN A 293 1.64 -14.19 14.27
CA ASN A 293 2.29 -15.43 13.86
C ASN A 293 1.31 -16.29 13.03
N THR A 294 1.82 -16.99 12.03
CA THR A 294 1.01 -17.90 11.20
C THR A 294 1.15 -19.37 11.61
N SER A 295 2.15 -19.69 12.42
CA SER A 295 2.35 -20.98 13.08
C SER A 295 3.15 -20.86 14.37
N HIS A 296 3.14 -21.93 15.19
CA HIS A 296 3.94 -22.03 16.39
C HIS A 296 5.41 -22.42 16.14
N PRO A 297 6.34 -22.10 17.07
CA PRO A 297 6.10 -21.28 18.27
C PRO A 297 5.86 -19.80 17.93
N THR A 298 5.07 -19.12 18.76
CA THR A 298 4.87 -17.69 18.66
C THR A 298 6.14 -16.91 19.06
N THR A 299 6.30 -15.72 18.52
CA THR A 299 7.47 -14.85 18.77
C THR A 299 7.03 -13.53 19.40
N ASN A 300 7.99 -12.79 19.95
CA ASN A 300 7.73 -11.45 20.49
C ASN A 300 7.77 -10.34 19.43
N THR A 301 7.90 -10.71 18.17
CA THR A 301 7.93 -9.82 17.00
C THR A 301 6.63 -9.79 16.23
N SER A 302 5.63 -10.62 16.59
CA SER A 302 4.27 -10.55 16.06
C SER A 302 3.47 -9.47 16.77
N ASP A 303 2.51 -8.87 16.05
CA ASP A 303 1.63 -7.81 16.56
C ASP A 303 2.43 -6.72 17.28
N ALA A 304 3.50 -6.28 16.62
CA ALA A 304 4.54 -5.47 17.23
C ALA A 304 4.87 -4.23 16.38
N ILE A 305 5.44 -3.24 17.07
CA ILE A 305 6.17 -2.13 16.47
C ILE A 305 7.64 -2.35 16.77
N ILE A 306 8.48 -2.31 15.76
CA ILE A 306 9.91 -2.61 15.84
C ILE A 306 10.70 -1.41 15.31
N ALA A 307 11.67 -0.93 16.11
CA ALA A 307 12.64 0.05 15.64
C ALA A 307 13.90 -0.66 15.18
N LEU A 308 14.33 -0.35 13.97
CA LEU A 308 15.58 -0.82 13.38
C LEU A 308 16.56 0.35 13.21
N ASP A 309 17.83 0.08 13.30
CA ASP A 309 18.85 1.02 12.91
C ASP A 309 18.83 1.22 11.39
N LEU A 310 18.78 2.46 10.92
CA LEU A 310 18.67 2.80 9.49
C LEU A 310 19.89 2.36 8.67
N GLU A 311 21.08 2.33 9.29
CA GLU A 311 22.32 1.99 8.58
C GLU A 311 22.62 0.49 8.57
N THR A 312 22.23 -0.22 9.64
CA THR A 312 22.62 -1.62 9.82
C THR A 312 21.47 -2.63 9.76
N GLY A 313 20.22 -2.16 9.94
CA GLY A 313 19.04 -3.03 10.07
C GLY A 313 18.94 -3.74 11.43
N GLU A 314 19.83 -3.48 12.38
CA GLU A 314 19.77 -4.09 13.70
C GLU A 314 18.56 -3.58 14.51
N ALA A 315 17.83 -4.49 15.17
CA ALA A 315 16.70 -4.09 16.01
C ALA A 315 17.18 -3.37 17.26
N LYS A 316 16.65 -2.16 17.51
CA LYS A 316 16.93 -1.35 18.69
C LYS A 316 15.97 -1.65 19.85
N TRP A 317 14.70 -1.76 19.54
CA TRP A 317 13.66 -2.15 20.50
C TRP A 317 12.46 -2.79 19.78
N VAL A 318 11.66 -3.54 20.54
CA VAL A 318 10.42 -4.18 20.11
C VAL A 318 9.35 -3.88 21.14
N PHE A 319 8.22 -3.33 20.70
CA PHE A 319 6.99 -3.23 21.47
C PHE A 319 5.98 -4.22 20.92
N GLN A 320 5.60 -5.23 21.70
CA GLN A 320 4.58 -6.21 21.33
C GLN A 320 3.24 -5.84 21.98
N ALA A 321 2.24 -5.53 21.17
CA ALA A 321 0.91 -5.15 21.63
C ALA A 321 0.07 -6.36 22.07
N LEU A 322 0.16 -7.46 21.34
CA LEU A 322 -0.56 -8.71 21.63
C LEU A 322 0.41 -9.89 21.64
N LYS A 323 0.41 -10.66 22.73
CA LYS A 323 1.24 -11.85 22.86
C LYS A 323 0.49 -13.09 22.41
N ASN A 324 1.24 -14.08 21.92
CA ASN A 324 0.73 -15.40 21.57
C ASN A 324 -0.42 -15.38 20.54
N ASP A 325 -0.47 -14.37 19.66
CA ASP A 325 -1.38 -14.41 18.54
C ASP A 325 -0.83 -15.33 17.44
N MET A 326 -1.66 -16.30 17.04
CA MET A 326 -1.36 -17.20 15.94
C MET A 326 -2.64 -17.41 15.11
N TRP A 327 -2.61 -16.89 13.92
CA TRP A 327 -3.72 -17.00 13.01
C TRP A 327 -3.25 -17.23 11.57
N ASN A 328 -4.03 -17.98 10.81
CA ASN A 328 -3.94 -18.12 9.35
C ASN A 328 -5.33 -18.44 8.80
N PHE A 329 -5.53 -18.38 7.49
CA PHE A 329 -6.86 -18.64 6.90
C PHE A 329 -7.46 -20.00 7.23
N GLY A 330 -6.67 -20.98 7.65
CA GLY A 330 -7.19 -22.21 8.24
C GLY A 330 -8.04 -21.94 9.48
N CYS A 331 -7.73 -20.91 10.25
CA CYS A 331 -8.46 -20.57 11.48
C CYS A 331 -9.88 -20.04 11.22
N SER A 332 -10.11 -19.37 10.10
CA SER A 332 -11.45 -18.90 9.72
C SER A 332 -12.49 -20.02 9.64
N ALA A 333 -12.08 -21.24 9.29
CA ALA A 333 -12.94 -22.40 9.13
C ALA A 333 -12.59 -23.56 10.07
N ARG A 334 -11.76 -23.32 11.10
CA ARG A 334 -11.19 -24.38 11.96
C ARG A 334 -10.53 -25.49 11.15
N GLY A 335 -9.79 -25.08 10.11
CA GLY A 335 -9.05 -25.97 9.23
C GLY A 335 -7.83 -26.60 9.91
N PRO A 336 -7.21 -27.60 9.26
CA PRO A 336 -6.18 -28.45 9.87
C PRO A 336 -4.89 -27.72 10.25
N ASN A 337 -4.58 -26.59 9.60
CA ASN A 337 -3.39 -25.79 9.92
C ASN A 337 -3.62 -24.75 11.03
N CYS A 338 -4.84 -24.64 11.56
CA CYS A 338 -5.13 -23.81 12.74
C CYS A 338 -4.87 -24.61 14.01
N ILE A 339 -3.66 -24.51 14.52
CA ILE A 339 -3.26 -25.25 15.74
C ILE A 339 -3.36 -24.31 16.93
N ILE A 340 -4.40 -24.48 17.72
CA ILE A 340 -4.65 -23.69 18.93
C ILE A 340 -4.06 -24.42 20.15
N LEU A 341 -3.11 -23.83 20.83
CA LEU A 341 -2.57 -24.28 22.11
C LEU A 341 -3.28 -23.55 23.27
N GLU A 342 -3.04 -23.97 24.52
CA GLU A 342 -3.77 -23.49 25.70
C GLU A 342 -3.68 -21.96 25.90
N ASP A 343 -2.54 -21.37 25.55
CA ASP A 343 -2.26 -19.94 25.70
C ASP A 343 -2.32 -19.15 24.38
N THR A 344 -2.82 -19.76 23.31
CA THR A 344 -2.90 -19.12 21.98
C THR A 344 -4.08 -18.16 21.93
N ASN A 345 -3.80 -16.89 21.63
CA ASN A 345 -4.75 -15.99 21.02
C ASN A 345 -4.86 -16.33 19.52
N SER A 346 -6.03 -16.21 18.93
CA SER A 346 -6.23 -16.47 17.49
C SER A 346 -7.23 -15.47 16.95
N VAL A 347 -6.82 -14.21 16.93
CA VAL A 347 -7.70 -13.07 16.67
C VAL A 347 -7.29 -12.26 15.44
N ASP A 348 -6.04 -12.39 14.93
CA ASP A 348 -5.52 -11.66 13.77
C ASP A 348 -5.61 -10.13 13.98
N PHE A 349 -4.96 -9.65 15.05
CA PHE A 349 -4.96 -8.22 15.40
C PHE A 349 -3.70 -7.50 14.94
N ASP A 350 -3.39 -7.63 13.66
CA ASP A 350 -2.26 -6.93 13.04
C ASP A 350 -2.24 -5.43 13.30
N PHE A 351 -1.05 -4.86 13.28
CA PHE A 351 -0.88 -3.49 12.85
C PHE A 351 -0.99 -3.42 11.32
N GLY A 352 -2.16 -3.01 10.82
CA GLY A 352 -2.45 -2.99 9.37
C GLY A 352 -2.02 -1.71 8.65
N GLY A 353 -1.51 -0.73 9.39
CA GLY A 353 -0.98 0.53 8.90
C GLY A 353 0.41 0.85 9.44
N PRO A 354 1.12 1.82 8.85
CA PRO A 354 2.38 2.31 9.38
C PRO A 354 2.20 2.94 10.76
N ALA A 355 3.21 2.82 11.61
CA ALA A 355 3.36 3.75 12.72
C ALA A 355 3.75 5.12 12.15
N ILE A 356 3.11 6.20 12.59
CA ILE A 356 3.43 7.56 12.17
C ILE A 356 4.24 8.28 13.26
N LEU A 357 5.25 9.04 12.83
CA LEU A 357 6.03 9.87 13.74
C LEU A 357 5.42 11.27 13.80
N VAL A 358 5.02 11.70 14.98
CA VAL A 358 4.39 12.99 15.22
C VAL A 358 5.25 13.81 16.18
N GLU A 359 5.76 14.92 15.69
CA GLU A 359 6.50 15.90 16.51
C GLU A 359 5.51 16.82 17.23
N THR A 360 5.57 16.87 18.53
CA THR A 360 4.81 17.82 19.36
C THR A 360 5.75 18.81 20.04
N ALA A 361 5.18 19.85 20.66
CA ALA A 361 5.98 20.86 21.36
C ALA A 361 6.79 20.28 22.55
N ASP A 362 6.28 19.21 23.16
CA ASP A 362 6.87 18.62 24.38
C ASP A 362 7.77 17.42 24.09
N ARG A 363 7.39 16.61 23.11
CA ARG A 363 8.11 15.37 22.72
C ARG A 363 7.67 14.86 21.36
N ASP A 364 8.45 13.99 20.76
CA ASP A 364 8.04 13.20 19.60
C ASP A 364 7.26 11.96 20.10
N LEU A 365 6.26 11.54 19.32
CA LEU A 365 5.45 10.35 19.57
C LEU A 365 5.39 9.48 18.34
N LEU A 366 5.50 8.17 18.53
CA LEU A 366 5.25 7.18 17.51
C LEU A 366 3.85 6.60 17.72
N ILE A 367 2.93 6.82 16.77
CA ILE A 367 1.51 6.48 16.94
C ILE A 367 1.11 5.45 15.88
N ALA A 368 0.40 4.39 16.30
CA ALA A 368 -0.10 3.36 15.40
C ALA A 368 -1.48 2.86 15.79
N GLY A 369 -2.34 2.63 14.79
CA GLY A 369 -3.61 1.95 14.95
C GLY A 369 -3.48 0.46 14.67
N GLN A 370 -4.31 -0.36 15.32
CA GLN A 370 -4.31 -1.81 15.25
C GLN A 370 -5.71 -2.37 14.93
N LYS A 371 -5.81 -3.53 14.29
CA LYS A 371 -7.08 -4.22 13.99
C LYS A 371 -7.90 -4.53 15.26
N SER A 372 -7.28 -4.56 16.44
CA SER A 372 -7.97 -4.64 17.73
C SER A 372 -8.88 -3.43 18.02
N GLY A 373 -8.74 -2.34 17.28
CA GLY A 373 -9.33 -1.04 17.58
C GLY A 373 -8.51 -0.20 18.56
N ASP A 374 -7.32 -0.66 18.93
CA ASP A 374 -6.39 0.09 19.76
C ASP A 374 -5.62 1.14 18.94
N LEU A 375 -5.44 2.31 19.55
CA LEU A 375 -4.53 3.37 19.12
C LEU A 375 -3.41 3.48 20.15
N TRP A 376 -2.19 3.21 19.74
CA TRP A 376 -1.00 3.15 20.59
C TRP A 376 -0.13 4.38 20.36
N ALA A 377 0.36 5.00 21.42
CA ALA A 377 1.40 6.03 21.34
C ALA A 377 2.60 5.63 22.18
N LEU A 378 3.74 5.59 21.54
CA LEU A 378 5.00 5.14 22.10
C LEU A 378 6.04 6.26 22.09
N ASP A 379 7.00 6.17 22.99
CA ASP A 379 8.24 6.92 22.94
C ASP A 379 9.13 6.36 21.79
N PRO A 380 9.50 7.15 20.79
CA PRO A 380 10.24 6.65 19.62
C PRO A 380 11.68 6.22 19.95
N ASP A 381 12.27 6.72 21.05
CA ASP A 381 13.63 6.37 21.46
C ASP A 381 13.70 5.00 22.13
N THR A 382 12.63 4.61 22.86
CA THR A 382 12.65 3.43 23.76
C THR A 382 11.58 2.39 23.47
N GLY A 383 10.57 2.72 22.67
CA GLY A 383 9.38 1.87 22.46
C GLY A 383 8.46 1.80 23.69
N SER A 384 8.67 2.63 24.71
CA SER A 384 7.85 2.62 25.91
C SER A 384 6.47 3.19 25.65
N LEU A 385 5.43 2.53 26.18
CA LEU A 385 4.05 2.99 26.06
C LEU A 385 3.85 4.32 26.79
N ILE A 386 3.33 5.32 26.10
CA ILE A 386 2.95 6.63 26.65
C ILE A 386 1.45 6.64 26.98
N TRP A 387 0.62 6.31 25.99
CA TRP A 387 -0.83 6.16 26.17
C TRP A 387 -1.41 5.15 25.17
N ASN A 388 -2.60 4.64 25.46
CA ASN A 388 -3.38 3.77 24.61
C ASN A 388 -4.86 4.14 24.72
N GLN A 389 -5.57 4.06 23.60
CA GLN A 389 -7.03 4.19 23.52
C GLN A 389 -7.59 3.05 22.69
N ARG A 390 -8.81 2.61 23.00
CA ARG A 390 -9.46 1.53 22.26
C ARG A 390 -10.91 1.88 21.88
N VAL A 391 -11.28 1.52 20.65
CA VAL A 391 -12.63 1.65 20.12
C VAL A 391 -13.09 0.32 19.54
N GLY A 392 -14.28 -0.13 19.98
CA GLY A 392 -14.85 -1.40 19.53
C GLY A 392 -14.11 -2.63 20.07
N GLU A 393 -14.33 -3.76 19.43
CA GLU A 393 -13.71 -5.04 19.82
C GLU A 393 -12.63 -5.52 18.84
N GLY A 394 -12.64 -4.96 17.62
CA GLY A 394 -11.77 -5.39 16.55
C GLY A 394 -12.18 -6.73 15.93
N THR A 395 -11.69 -7.00 14.75
CA THR A 395 -11.85 -8.28 14.04
C THR A 395 -10.72 -8.46 13.04
N VAL A 396 -10.64 -9.61 12.39
CA VAL A 396 -9.70 -9.91 11.27
C VAL A 396 -9.69 -8.82 10.18
N LEU A 397 -10.84 -8.19 9.91
CA LEU A 397 -10.99 -7.10 8.94
C LEU A 397 -11.53 -5.82 9.61
N GLY A 398 -11.65 -5.80 10.94
CA GLY A 398 -12.19 -4.71 11.72
C GLY A 398 -11.13 -3.85 12.37
N GLY A 399 -11.57 -3.05 13.34
CA GLY A 399 -10.71 -2.09 14.02
C GLY A 399 -10.08 -1.10 13.06
N ASN A 400 -8.83 -0.67 13.33
CA ASN A 400 -8.06 0.13 12.39
C ASN A 400 -7.30 -0.77 11.41
N HIS A 401 -7.73 -0.79 10.13
CA HIS A 401 -7.25 -1.78 9.17
C HIS A 401 -6.04 -1.28 8.35
N TRP A 402 -6.03 -0.02 7.88
CA TRP A 402 -4.99 0.46 6.96
C TRP A 402 -4.15 1.63 7.51
N GLY A 403 -4.43 2.08 8.72
CA GLY A 403 -3.66 3.12 9.37
C GLY A 403 -4.45 4.38 9.70
N ILE A 404 -3.73 5.38 10.13
CA ILE A 404 -4.24 6.62 10.71
C ILE A 404 -3.65 7.84 9.98
N ALA A 405 -4.20 9.03 10.28
CA ALA A 405 -3.60 10.32 9.90
C ALA A 405 -3.43 11.20 11.14
N SER A 406 -2.57 12.22 11.06
CA SER A 406 -2.42 13.21 12.12
C SER A 406 -2.13 14.59 11.54
N ASN A 407 -2.75 15.62 12.12
CA ASN A 407 -2.42 17.02 11.87
C ASN A 407 -1.49 17.61 12.95
N PHE A 408 -0.70 16.76 13.61
CA PHE A 408 0.24 17.05 14.70
C PHE A 408 -0.41 17.38 16.05
N ASP A 409 -1.62 17.92 16.08
CA ASP A 409 -2.42 18.17 17.30
C ASP A 409 -3.35 17.00 17.60
N ARG A 410 -3.94 16.43 16.55
CA ARG A 410 -4.89 15.30 16.63
C ARG A 410 -4.43 14.12 15.77
N ALA A 411 -4.70 12.91 16.26
CA ALA A 411 -4.67 11.68 15.50
C ALA A 411 -6.09 11.30 15.08
N PHE A 412 -6.27 10.91 13.82
CA PHE A 412 -7.54 10.49 13.24
C PHE A 412 -7.48 9.01 12.92
N MET A 413 -8.28 8.22 13.64
CA MET A 413 -8.36 6.77 13.50
C MET A 413 -9.68 6.36 12.86
N THR A 414 -9.63 5.70 11.72
CA THR A 414 -10.78 5.06 11.08
C THR A 414 -11.00 3.67 11.65
N ILE A 415 -12.26 3.32 11.89
CA ILE A 415 -12.70 2.04 12.44
C ILE A 415 -13.65 1.35 11.47
N ASN A 416 -13.31 0.11 11.15
CA ASN A 416 -14.13 -0.80 10.35
C ASN A 416 -14.57 -1.99 11.19
N ASP A 417 -15.44 -1.76 12.14
CA ASP A 417 -16.05 -2.84 12.92
C ASP A 417 -17.37 -3.24 12.24
N PRO A 418 -17.45 -4.39 11.55
CA PRO A 418 -18.71 -4.83 10.92
C PRO A 418 -19.80 -5.04 11.96
N GLU A 419 -21.01 -4.60 11.64
CA GLU A 419 -22.17 -4.83 12.50
C GLU A 419 -22.43 -6.34 12.69
N GLY A 420 -22.87 -6.71 13.89
CA GLY A 420 -23.25 -8.10 14.22
C GLY A 420 -22.17 -8.97 14.84
N MET A 421 -20.96 -8.44 15.06
CA MET A 421 -19.92 -9.11 15.85
C MET A 421 -19.99 -8.59 17.30
N ASN A 422 -20.74 -9.28 18.15
CA ASN A 422 -20.84 -9.07 19.62
C ASN A 422 -21.60 -7.82 20.12
N GLY A 423 -22.21 -7.00 19.27
CA GLY A 423 -23.02 -5.86 19.68
C GLY A 423 -22.25 -4.61 20.15
N ASN A 424 -20.91 -4.61 20.03
CA ASN A 424 -20.04 -3.48 20.37
C ASN A 424 -19.37 -2.87 19.13
N SER A 425 -19.93 -3.10 17.95
CA SER A 425 -19.46 -2.52 16.71
C SER A 425 -19.55 -0.99 16.75
N ARG A 426 -18.47 -0.34 16.33
CA ARG A 426 -18.33 1.12 16.35
C ARG A 426 -17.66 1.66 15.08
N PRO A 427 -18.21 1.37 13.89
CA PRO A 427 -17.63 1.86 12.65
C PRO A 427 -17.71 3.37 12.57
N GLY A 428 -16.61 4.01 12.11
CA GLY A 428 -16.56 5.47 12.02
C GLY A 428 -15.16 6.03 12.01
N ILE A 429 -15.05 7.32 12.35
CA ILE A 429 -13.78 8.03 12.54
C ILE A 429 -13.73 8.66 13.93
N TYR A 430 -12.57 8.53 14.56
CA TYR A 430 -12.31 8.96 15.94
C TYR A 430 -11.08 9.84 15.98
N SER A 431 -11.19 10.95 16.71
CA SER A 431 -10.12 11.93 16.88
C SER A 431 -9.64 11.97 18.33
N TYR A 432 -8.33 11.94 18.52
CA TYR A 432 -7.67 11.99 19.81
C TYR A 432 -6.59 13.07 19.82
N PHE A 433 -6.45 13.78 20.94
CA PHE A 433 -5.30 14.68 21.14
C PHE A 433 -4.00 13.87 21.21
N VAL A 434 -3.06 14.18 20.33
CA VAL A 434 -1.79 13.44 20.18
C VAL A 434 -1.00 13.42 21.49
N GLY A 435 -0.87 14.56 22.17
CA GLY A 435 -0.05 14.69 23.38
C GLY A 435 -0.56 13.89 24.57
N THR A 436 -1.87 13.68 24.70
CA THR A 436 -2.51 13.07 25.88
C THR A 436 -3.24 11.76 25.62
N GLY A 437 -3.65 11.53 24.37
CA GLY A 437 -4.55 10.44 24.01
C GLY A 437 -6.01 10.68 24.40
N GLU A 438 -6.36 11.86 24.95
CA GLU A 438 -7.75 12.17 25.28
C GLU A 438 -8.61 12.27 24.04
N PRO A 439 -9.88 11.76 24.07
CA PRO A 439 -10.80 11.90 22.96
C PRO A 439 -11.09 13.38 22.66
N SER A 440 -11.10 13.75 21.37
CA SER A 440 -11.50 15.08 20.91
C SER A 440 -12.93 15.05 20.40
N TRP A 441 -13.19 14.30 19.34
CA TRP A 441 -14.51 14.08 18.75
C TRP A 441 -14.57 12.71 18.07
N PHE A 442 -15.78 12.27 17.71
CA PHE A 442 -16.00 11.07 16.91
C PHE A 442 -17.22 11.21 16.03
N TYR A 443 -17.24 10.45 14.95
CA TYR A 443 -18.38 10.28 14.06
C TYR A 443 -18.58 8.79 13.81
N GLU A 444 -19.69 8.23 14.33
CA GLU A 444 -20.10 6.84 14.07
C GLU A 444 -20.94 6.82 12.78
N VAL A 445 -20.42 6.16 11.73
CA VAL A 445 -21.12 6.06 10.46
C VAL A 445 -22.28 5.10 10.57
N GLN A 446 -23.38 5.44 9.93
CA GLN A 446 -24.58 4.59 9.87
C GLN A 446 -24.72 3.97 8.48
N PRO A 447 -25.26 2.74 8.39
CA PRO A 447 -25.58 2.14 7.10
C PRO A 447 -26.62 2.96 6.35
N GLU A 448 -26.45 3.07 5.05
CA GLU A 448 -27.42 3.70 4.17
C GLU A 448 -27.91 2.68 3.15
N CYS A 449 -29.07 2.09 3.44
CA CYS A 449 -29.69 1.01 2.67
C CYS A 449 -31.05 1.43 2.13
N ASN A 450 -31.10 2.52 1.36
CA ASN A 450 -32.29 2.84 0.59
C ASN A 450 -32.45 1.87 -0.61
N ASP A 451 -33.63 1.84 -1.22
CA ASP A 451 -33.98 0.87 -2.27
C ASP A 451 -32.98 0.93 -3.44
N GLU A 452 -32.56 2.10 -3.86
CA GLU A 452 -31.60 2.29 -4.96
C GLU A 452 -30.19 1.79 -4.61
N ARG A 453 -29.69 2.08 -3.40
CA ARG A 453 -28.37 1.59 -2.95
C ARG A 453 -28.38 0.10 -2.70
N SER A 454 -29.45 -0.46 -2.16
CA SER A 454 -29.58 -1.90 -1.87
C SER A 454 -29.50 -2.76 -3.12
N GLU A 455 -29.89 -2.26 -4.28
CA GLU A 455 -29.73 -2.94 -5.56
C GLU A 455 -28.27 -3.04 -5.98
N ARG A 456 -27.44 -2.02 -5.67
CA ARG A 456 -26.01 -1.96 -5.99
C ARG A 456 -25.14 -2.56 -4.90
N LEU A 457 -25.53 -2.40 -3.63
CA LEU A 457 -24.79 -2.81 -2.44
C LEU A 457 -25.55 -3.90 -1.69
N ARG A 458 -25.35 -5.16 -2.05
CA ARG A 458 -26.06 -6.30 -1.42
C ARG A 458 -25.82 -6.46 0.09
N ARG A 459 -24.86 -5.75 0.66
CA ARG A 459 -24.44 -5.80 2.08
C ARG A 459 -24.31 -4.40 2.66
N CYS A 460 -25.14 -3.47 2.24
CA CYS A 460 -25.12 -2.09 2.71
C CYS A 460 -25.30 -1.96 4.23
N ASP A 461 -25.97 -2.94 4.86
CA ASP A 461 -26.23 -3.01 6.29
C ASP A 461 -25.06 -3.53 7.13
N SER A 462 -24.05 -4.11 6.49
CA SER A 462 -22.91 -4.72 7.20
C SER A 462 -21.55 -4.34 6.61
N LEU A 463 -21.52 -3.57 5.53
CA LEU A 463 -20.28 -3.20 4.83
C LEU A 463 -20.28 -1.67 4.60
N TYR A 464 -20.17 -0.90 5.68
CA TYR A 464 -20.25 0.56 5.65
C TYR A 464 -19.23 1.28 6.52
N GLY A 465 -18.40 0.54 7.29
CA GLY A 465 -17.36 1.10 8.15
C GLY A 465 -16.22 1.75 7.37
N PHE A 466 -15.39 2.50 8.07
CA PHE A 466 -14.22 3.18 7.50
C PHE A 466 -12.98 2.31 7.64
N SER A 467 -12.53 1.73 6.54
CA SER A 467 -11.32 0.89 6.48
C SER A 467 -10.13 1.64 5.89
N ALA A 468 -10.37 2.50 4.90
CA ALA A 468 -9.30 3.25 4.24
C ALA A 468 -8.51 4.13 5.21
N THR A 469 -7.21 4.28 4.95
CA THR A 469 -6.38 5.24 5.66
C THR A 469 -6.90 6.65 5.41
N PRO A 470 -7.22 7.43 6.43
CA PRO A 470 -7.69 8.81 6.25
C PRO A 470 -6.57 9.72 5.75
N LEU A 471 -6.94 10.86 5.22
CA LEU A 471 -6.03 11.93 4.82
C LEU A 471 -6.41 13.21 5.55
N SER A 472 -5.47 13.81 6.28
CA SER A 472 -5.66 15.13 6.89
C SER A 472 -5.18 16.23 5.92
N VAL A 473 -5.98 17.29 5.83
CA VAL A 473 -5.62 18.58 5.20
C VAL A 473 -5.91 19.65 6.24
N ASP A 474 -5.21 20.80 6.17
CA ASP A 474 -5.48 21.91 7.11
C ASP A 474 -6.99 22.19 7.25
N GLY A 475 -7.50 22.05 8.49
CA GLY A 475 -8.90 22.26 8.83
C GLY A 475 -9.86 21.12 8.44
N ALA A 476 -9.38 20.07 7.76
CA ALA A 476 -10.24 18.96 7.29
C ALA A 476 -9.58 17.58 7.46
N VAL A 477 -10.41 16.53 7.50
CA VAL A 477 -9.97 15.14 7.37
C VAL A 477 -10.90 14.39 6.42
N ILE A 478 -10.31 13.64 5.49
CA ILE A 478 -10.99 12.89 4.44
C ILE A 478 -10.97 11.42 4.81
N ALA A 479 -12.13 10.75 4.75
CA ALA A 479 -12.27 9.32 5.03
C ALA A 479 -13.11 8.63 3.96
N GLY A 480 -12.87 7.34 3.74
CA GLY A 480 -13.57 6.51 2.76
C GLY A 480 -14.25 5.31 3.40
N GLY A 481 -15.51 5.08 3.02
CA GLY A 481 -16.31 3.97 3.48
C GLY A 481 -16.23 2.74 2.61
N LEU A 482 -16.38 1.56 3.21
CA LEU A 482 -16.48 0.29 2.47
C LEU A 482 -17.73 0.23 1.60
N ASP A 483 -18.73 1.04 1.91
CA ASP A 483 -19.94 1.24 1.09
C ASP A 483 -19.76 2.25 -0.05
N GLY A 484 -18.51 2.71 -0.26
CA GLY A 484 -18.15 3.62 -1.35
C GLY A 484 -18.49 5.08 -1.11
N ARG A 485 -18.87 5.49 0.10
CA ARG A 485 -19.04 6.90 0.42
C ARG A 485 -17.72 7.55 0.79
N LEU A 486 -17.45 8.71 0.18
CA LEU A 486 -16.35 9.60 0.52
C LEU A 486 -16.89 10.68 1.47
N PHE A 487 -16.21 10.88 2.59
CA PHE A 487 -16.57 11.86 3.60
C PHE A 487 -15.45 12.86 3.83
N VAL A 488 -15.81 14.11 4.11
CA VAL A 488 -14.89 15.14 4.60
C VAL A 488 -15.47 15.74 5.88
N PHE A 489 -14.67 15.77 6.92
CA PHE A 489 -15.04 16.31 8.23
C PHE A 489 -14.17 17.52 8.55
N ASN A 490 -14.71 18.46 9.32
CA ASN A 490 -13.91 19.48 10.00
C ASN A 490 -12.97 18.78 11.00
N SER A 491 -11.66 19.02 10.90
CA SER A 491 -10.67 18.31 11.71
C SER A 491 -10.70 18.67 13.20
N GLU A 492 -11.31 19.81 13.58
CA GLU A 492 -11.40 20.26 14.96
C GLU A 492 -12.71 19.83 15.63
N SER A 493 -13.83 19.91 14.92
CA SER A 493 -15.17 19.67 15.47
C SER A 493 -15.75 18.31 15.15
N GLY A 494 -15.26 17.62 14.10
CA GLY A 494 -15.86 16.40 13.58
C GLY A 494 -17.16 16.63 12.80
N GLU A 495 -17.53 17.89 12.51
CA GLU A 495 -18.68 18.20 11.68
C GLU A 495 -18.48 17.70 10.26
N LEU A 496 -19.50 17.02 9.71
CA LEU A 496 -19.51 16.55 8.32
C LEU A 496 -19.63 17.76 7.37
N ILE A 497 -18.62 17.97 6.55
CA ILE A 497 -18.55 19.08 5.57
C ILE A 497 -19.05 18.63 4.19
N TYR A 498 -18.70 17.39 3.79
CA TYR A 498 -18.97 16.89 2.45
C TYR A 498 -19.18 15.39 2.46
N GLU A 499 -20.08 14.90 1.62
CA GLU A 499 -20.31 13.48 1.39
C GLU A 499 -20.58 13.24 -0.11
N TYR A 500 -19.99 12.15 -0.67
CA TYR A 500 -20.22 11.77 -2.06
C TYR A 500 -20.28 10.24 -2.18
N ASP A 501 -21.36 9.74 -2.79
CA ASP A 501 -21.50 8.32 -3.11
C ASP A 501 -20.80 7.97 -4.42
N THR A 502 -19.75 7.17 -4.34
CA THR A 502 -18.99 6.74 -5.51
C THR A 502 -19.55 5.49 -6.18
N VAL A 503 -20.51 4.77 -5.57
CA VAL A 503 -21.07 3.52 -6.13
C VAL A 503 -22.09 3.83 -7.22
N ARG A 504 -21.56 4.16 -8.40
CA ARG A 504 -22.32 4.47 -9.62
C ARG A 504 -21.50 4.19 -10.86
N ASP A 505 -22.14 4.23 -12.03
CA ASP A 505 -21.46 4.19 -13.31
C ASP A 505 -20.89 5.56 -13.68
N TYR A 506 -19.75 5.56 -14.36
CA TYR A 506 -19.03 6.77 -14.74
C TYR A 506 -18.78 6.83 -16.25
N LYS A 507 -18.95 8.03 -16.80
CA LYS A 507 -18.38 8.36 -18.10
C LYS A 507 -16.89 8.63 -17.90
N THR A 508 -16.05 7.76 -18.43
CA THR A 508 -14.60 7.82 -18.22
C THR A 508 -13.89 8.59 -19.33
N THR A 509 -12.68 9.07 -19.03
CA THR A 509 -11.86 9.84 -19.99
C THR A 509 -11.28 8.94 -21.09
N ASN A 510 -11.13 7.64 -20.83
CA ASN A 510 -10.56 6.67 -21.79
C ASN A 510 -11.60 5.73 -22.42
N GLY A 511 -12.89 5.98 -22.23
CA GLY A 511 -13.95 5.19 -22.84
C GLY A 511 -14.16 3.77 -22.27
N VAL A 512 -13.33 3.34 -21.33
CA VAL A 512 -13.51 2.07 -20.62
C VAL A 512 -14.73 2.18 -19.71
N GLU A 513 -15.59 1.16 -19.65
CA GLU A 513 -16.71 1.13 -18.72
C GLU A 513 -16.21 1.27 -17.28
N GLY A 514 -16.66 2.31 -16.59
CA GLY A 514 -16.24 2.66 -15.24
C GLY A 514 -17.37 2.52 -14.24
N TYR A 515 -17.08 1.91 -13.10
CA TYR A 515 -18.00 1.80 -11.97
C TYR A 515 -17.25 1.90 -10.65
N GLY A 516 -17.86 2.56 -9.68
CA GLY A 516 -17.29 2.73 -8.34
C GLY A 516 -17.68 1.62 -7.39
N GLY A 517 -16.92 1.47 -6.33
CA GLY A 517 -17.08 0.46 -5.29
C GLY A 517 -16.56 0.93 -3.94
N SER A 518 -16.14 0.01 -3.08
CA SER A 518 -15.56 0.30 -1.77
C SER A 518 -14.34 1.23 -1.89
N ILE A 519 -14.24 2.20 -1.00
CA ILE A 519 -13.04 3.01 -0.81
C ILE A 519 -12.26 2.37 0.33
N ASP A 520 -11.08 1.81 0.01
CA ASP A 520 -10.29 1.03 0.97
C ASP A 520 -8.78 1.19 0.72
N SER A 521 -7.96 0.64 1.62
CA SER A 521 -6.50 0.75 1.54
C SER A 521 -6.02 2.22 1.58
N HIS A 522 -5.05 2.59 0.75
CA HIS A 522 -4.46 3.94 0.71
C HIS A 522 -4.99 4.80 -0.43
N SER A 523 -6.20 4.55 -0.90
CA SER A 523 -6.77 5.06 -2.14
C SER A 523 -7.11 6.55 -2.15
N ILE A 524 -6.92 7.29 -1.03
CA ILE A 524 -7.24 8.72 -0.92
C ILE A 524 -5.96 9.56 -0.97
N SER A 525 -5.92 10.59 -1.80
CA SER A 525 -4.86 11.60 -1.85
C SER A 525 -5.41 12.97 -2.25
N ALA A 526 -4.65 14.02 -1.98
CA ALA A 526 -4.97 15.38 -2.39
C ALA A 526 -3.70 16.14 -2.79
N GLY A 527 -3.85 17.14 -3.64
CA GLY A 527 -2.76 18.01 -4.07
C GLY A 527 -3.15 18.85 -5.27
N SER A 528 -2.46 19.97 -5.45
CA SER A 528 -2.67 20.90 -6.57
C SER A 528 -4.14 21.32 -6.77
N GLY A 529 -4.88 21.49 -5.66
CA GLY A 529 -6.28 21.94 -5.68
C GLY A 529 -7.31 20.84 -5.99
N MET A 530 -6.92 19.56 -5.89
CA MET A 530 -7.78 18.43 -6.22
C MET A 530 -7.70 17.33 -5.15
N VAL A 531 -8.78 16.51 -5.08
CA VAL A 531 -8.83 15.27 -4.29
C VAL A 531 -8.96 14.09 -5.24
N PHE A 532 -8.21 13.02 -5.00
CA PHE A 532 -8.22 11.80 -5.81
C PHE A 532 -8.64 10.61 -4.97
N VAL A 533 -9.50 9.77 -5.54
CA VAL A 533 -10.05 8.61 -4.84
C VAL A 533 -10.07 7.40 -5.77
N GLY A 534 -9.38 6.35 -5.37
CA GLY A 534 -9.57 5.03 -5.96
C GLY A 534 -10.86 4.41 -5.44
N SER A 535 -11.86 4.23 -6.30
CA SER A 535 -13.15 3.65 -5.93
C SER A 535 -13.32 2.26 -6.52
N GLY A 536 -13.16 1.27 -5.66
CA GLY A 536 -13.24 -0.16 -5.96
C GLY A 536 -12.24 -0.98 -5.16
N TYR A 537 -12.73 -1.96 -4.40
CA TYR A 537 -11.89 -2.90 -3.67
C TYR A 537 -12.61 -4.25 -3.50
N GLY A 538 -12.56 -5.10 -4.52
CA GLY A 538 -13.29 -6.39 -4.56
C GLY A 538 -12.67 -7.52 -3.75
N GLN A 539 -11.72 -7.24 -2.84
CA GLN A 539 -11.13 -8.23 -1.95
C GLN A 539 -12.07 -8.52 -0.75
N PHE A 540 -11.98 -9.70 -0.17
CA PHE A 540 -12.70 -10.07 1.06
C PHE A 540 -14.22 -9.77 1.05
N ARG A 541 -14.87 -9.85 -0.13
CA ARG A 541 -16.31 -9.59 -0.36
C ARG A 541 -16.72 -8.12 -0.25
N GLN A 542 -15.79 -7.20 -0.29
CA GLN A 542 -16.07 -5.77 -0.47
C GLN A 542 -16.56 -5.49 -1.90
N VAL A 543 -17.00 -4.25 -2.15
CA VAL A 543 -17.60 -3.88 -3.44
C VAL A 543 -16.51 -3.63 -4.48
N PRO A 544 -16.47 -4.41 -5.57
CA PRO A 544 -15.53 -4.15 -6.65
C PRO A 544 -15.83 -2.83 -7.35
N GLY A 545 -14.80 -2.23 -7.92
CA GLY A 545 -14.87 -1.04 -8.77
C GLY A 545 -13.53 -0.87 -9.47
N ASN A 546 -13.50 -0.03 -10.48
CA ASN A 546 -12.35 0.11 -11.36
C ASN A 546 -12.00 1.55 -11.71
N VAL A 547 -12.48 2.55 -10.94
CA VAL A 547 -12.32 3.96 -11.30
C VAL A 547 -11.43 4.73 -10.33
N LEU A 548 -10.48 5.47 -10.89
CA LEU A 548 -9.81 6.58 -10.23
C LEU A 548 -10.62 7.84 -10.49
N LEU A 549 -11.10 8.48 -9.43
CA LEU A 549 -11.93 9.68 -9.46
C LEU A 549 -11.11 10.89 -9.05
N ALA A 550 -11.28 11.99 -9.73
CA ALA A 550 -10.69 13.28 -9.40
C ALA A 550 -11.78 14.31 -9.13
N PHE A 551 -11.67 14.99 -8.00
CA PHE A 551 -12.59 16.03 -7.58
C PHE A 551 -11.87 17.37 -7.50
N LYS A 552 -12.56 18.45 -7.85
CA LYS A 552 -12.08 19.82 -7.70
C LYS A 552 -13.22 20.70 -7.18
N PRO A 553 -12.92 21.83 -6.51
CA PRO A 553 -13.95 22.80 -6.18
C PRO A 553 -14.62 23.37 -7.43
N SER A 554 -15.94 23.54 -7.41
CA SER A 554 -16.65 24.32 -8.43
C SER A 554 -16.29 25.81 -8.33
N GLU A 555 -16.36 26.52 -9.46
CA GLU A 555 -16.07 27.96 -9.55
C GLU A 555 -17.04 28.82 -8.72
#